data_8ba31bc2534608100d8cc1e24d4ba730
#
_entry.id   8ba31bc2534608100d8cc1e24d4ba730
#
_cell.length_a   1.000
_cell.length_b   1.000
_cell.length_c   1.000
_cell.angle_alpha   90.00
_cell.angle_beta   90.00
_cell.angle_gamma   90.00
#
_symmetry.space_group_name_H-M   'P 1'
#
loop_
_entity.id
_entity.type
_entity.pdbx_description
1 polymer ?
#
loop_
_entity_poly.entity_id
_entity_poly.type
_entity_poly.pdbx_seq_one_letter_code
_entity_poly.pdbx_strand_id
1 'polypeptide(L)'
;YIKNILSKVYKYHMKILAIQNRMGIGDTIIFLPYIKALSKKYNSPISLMVKESSKADQYLHQTNYIDKIINLERDNKNYKKHNGFTGVLNLIKDLKKYNFDKIFIFNSSLRFNLIARFSKIPEIYQYPLFNKKNQHIINLPKKFLKDKLNLDVYENPEIQINDSLLPQTIEKFKIDKGKLNILLGIGGSGPTKRIPAKTFLNVIERILKKKKCKFFLATGKDSGEQLILNEILDSKFKDNCHRLDDLTIKETLPIIKCCNLAICNDSSFSHLSSALGIKTITLMADTPLIYGNYNSKMFPIIPDGEITVEHNTLGKEKINPEKIFNKIIEIID
;
A
#
# COMPACT_ATOMS: atom_id res chain seq x y z
N TYR A 1 -5.98 30.36 42.92
CA TYR A 1 -5.86 31.01 41.59
C TYR A 1 -4.54 30.68 40.85
N ILE A 2 -3.50 30.15 41.53
CA ILE A 2 -2.17 29.87 40.91
C ILE A 2 -2.09 28.43 40.31
N LYS A 3 -2.99 27.51 40.66
CA LYS A 3 -2.99 26.12 40.16
C LYS A 3 -3.57 25.94 38.74
N ASN A 4 -4.22 26.93 38.15
CA ASN A 4 -4.86 26.84 36.84
C ASN A 4 -4.05 27.47 35.68
N ILE A 5 -2.85 28.00 35.96
CA ILE A 5 -2.01 28.63 34.92
C ILE A 5 -0.93 27.65 34.37
N LEU A 6 -0.69 26.53 35.05
CA LEU A 6 0.39 25.60 34.67
C LEU A 6 -0.04 24.42 33.75
N SER A 7 -1.27 24.37 33.25
CA SER A 7 -1.75 23.23 32.41
C SER A 7 -1.72 23.49 30.90
N LYS A 8 -1.25 24.63 30.43
CA LYS A 8 -0.89 24.83 29.01
C LYS A 8 0.61 24.62 28.80
N VAL A 9 1.15 23.48 29.22
CA VAL A 9 2.38 22.99 28.61
C VAL A 9 2.03 22.67 27.16
N TYR A 10 2.34 23.57 26.25
CA TYR A 10 2.33 23.25 24.82
C TYR A 10 3.23 22.02 24.66
N LYS A 11 2.60 20.86 24.50
CA LYS A 11 3.32 19.62 24.23
C LYS A 11 4.02 19.83 22.90
N TYR A 12 5.33 20.18 22.95
CA TYR A 12 6.11 20.36 21.74
C TYR A 12 6.10 19.04 20.98
N HIS A 13 5.38 19.01 19.86
CA HIS A 13 5.36 17.87 18.98
C HIS A 13 6.57 17.97 18.05
N MET A 14 7.51 17.06 18.24
CA MET A 14 8.70 16.97 17.39
C MET A 14 8.28 16.80 15.92
N LYS A 15 8.81 17.65 15.04
CA LYS A 15 8.52 17.59 13.61
C LYS A 15 9.51 16.65 12.94
N ILE A 16 9.03 15.50 12.51
CA ILE A 16 9.87 14.43 11.95
C ILE A 16 9.47 14.17 10.51
N LEU A 17 10.47 14.13 9.62
CA LEU A 17 10.30 13.77 8.23
C LEU A 17 10.86 12.38 7.96
N ALA A 18 10.11 11.53 7.30
CA ALA A 18 10.59 10.28 6.71
C ALA A 18 10.56 10.38 5.18
N ILE A 19 11.64 10.01 4.51
CA ILE A 19 11.72 9.97 3.03
C ILE A 19 11.76 8.52 2.58
N GLN A 20 10.73 8.13 1.82
CA GLN A 20 10.66 6.87 1.09
C GLN A 20 10.40 7.20 -0.39
N ASN A 21 11.34 6.95 -1.27
CA ASN A 21 11.28 7.39 -2.68
C ASN A 21 11.08 6.26 -3.70
N ARG A 22 10.64 5.08 -3.27
CA ARG A 22 10.19 4.01 -4.16
C ARG A 22 8.88 4.42 -4.84
N MET A 23 8.49 3.74 -5.93
CA MET A 23 7.50 4.30 -6.86
C MET A 23 6.05 3.88 -6.60
N GLY A 24 5.83 2.73 -6.00
CA GLY A 24 4.50 2.11 -5.96
C GLY A 24 3.70 2.40 -4.69
N ILE A 25 2.39 2.18 -4.77
CA ILE A 25 1.49 2.13 -3.60
C ILE A 25 1.95 1.01 -2.65
N GLY A 26 2.21 -0.19 -3.19
CA GLY A 26 2.70 -1.32 -2.42
C GLY A 26 4.01 -1.04 -1.69
N ASP A 27 4.97 -0.42 -2.39
CA ASP A 27 6.24 0.00 -1.76
C ASP A 27 6.01 0.93 -0.55
N THR A 28 5.08 1.87 -0.67
CA THR A 28 4.77 2.80 0.43
C THR A 28 4.11 2.06 1.60
N ILE A 29 3.18 1.15 1.32
CA ILE A 29 2.49 0.36 2.35
C ILE A 29 3.47 -0.53 3.12
N ILE A 30 4.40 -1.20 2.44
CA ILE A 30 5.44 -2.02 3.07
C ILE A 30 6.26 -1.22 4.10
N PHE A 31 6.42 0.09 3.90
CA PHE A 31 7.17 0.96 4.80
C PHE A 31 6.37 1.48 6.01
N LEU A 32 5.05 1.35 6.02
CA LEU A 32 4.20 1.89 7.11
C LEU A 32 4.56 1.38 8.52
N PRO A 33 4.97 0.12 8.75
CA PRO A 33 5.40 -0.33 10.08
C PRO A 33 6.57 0.47 10.64
N TYR A 34 7.53 0.84 9.79
CA TYR A 34 8.70 1.64 10.19
C TYR A 34 8.31 3.06 10.55
N ILE A 35 7.39 3.66 9.79
CA ILE A 35 6.85 5.00 10.06
C ILE A 35 6.05 5.00 11.35
N LYS A 36 5.20 3.98 11.57
CA LYS A 36 4.42 3.80 12.80
C LYS A 36 5.33 3.62 14.02
N ALA A 37 6.40 2.83 13.88
CA ALA A 37 7.40 2.63 14.92
C ALA A 37 8.13 3.93 15.29
N LEU A 38 8.50 4.76 14.32
CA LEU A 38 9.05 6.09 14.56
C LEU A 38 8.05 6.99 15.28
N SER A 39 6.80 7.01 14.84
CA SER A 39 5.74 7.79 15.49
C SER A 39 5.56 7.41 16.96
N LYS A 40 5.53 6.10 17.26
CA LYS A 40 5.46 5.60 18.64
C LYS A 40 6.68 6.02 19.47
N LYS A 41 7.90 5.84 18.91
CA LYS A 41 9.15 6.16 19.62
C LYS A 41 9.23 7.62 20.03
N TYR A 42 8.80 8.52 19.16
CA TYR A 42 8.87 9.97 19.40
C TYR A 42 7.58 10.58 19.92
N ASN A 43 6.53 9.76 20.07
CA ASN A 43 5.18 10.21 20.45
C ASN A 43 4.70 11.41 19.61
N SER A 44 4.97 11.36 18.32
CA SER A 44 4.64 12.40 17.33
C SER A 44 4.29 11.77 15.99
N PRO A 45 3.26 12.24 15.27
CA PRO A 45 3.01 11.78 13.92
C PRO A 45 4.13 12.19 12.98
N ILE A 46 4.34 11.42 11.92
CA ILE A 46 5.46 11.55 11.00
C ILE A 46 5.00 12.19 9.70
N SER A 47 5.67 13.26 9.25
CA SER A 47 5.53 13.75 7.88
C SER A 47 6.23 12.78 6.93
N LEU A 48 5.53 12.30 5.90
CA LEU A 48 6.05 11.31 4.97
C LEU A 48 6.26 11.92 3.59
N MET A 49 7.50 11.91 3.10
CA MET A 49 7.82 12.31 1.73
C MET A 49 7.90 11.07 0.85
N VAL A 50 7.06 11.02 -0.16
CA VAL A 50 6.95 9.93 -1.14
C VAL A 50 6.82 10.49 -2.55
N LYS A 51 7.05 9.66 -3.57
CA LYS A 51 6.77 10.05 -4.95
C LYS A 51 5.27 10.25 -5.16
N GLU A 52 4.91 11.21 -5.99
CA GLU A 52 3.54 11.49 -6.41
C GLU A 52 2.82 10.23 -6.96
N SER A 53 3.56 9.38 -7.68
CA SER A 53 3.05 8.10 -8.22
C SER A 53 2.59 7.10 -7.17
N SER A 54 2.99 7.26 -5.90
CA SER A 54 2.51 6.44 -4.79
C SER A 54 1.07 6.73 -4.39
N LYS A 55 0.51 7.89 -4.78
CA LYS A 55 -0.86 8.36 -4.44
C LYS A 55 -1.16 8.27 -2.93
N ALA A 56 -0.14 8.49 -2.10
CA ALA A 56 -0.22 8.26 -0.65
C ALA A 56 -1.28 9.13 0.05
N ASP A 57 -1.54 10.32 -0.48
CA ASP A 57 -2.60 11.24 -0.04
C ASP A 57 -4.01 10.62 -0.12
N GLN A 58 -4.23 9.67 -1.04
CA GLN A 58 -5.54 9.04 -1.21
C GLN A 58 -5.84 7.96 -0.15
N TYR A 59 -4.85 7.36 0.48
CA TYR A 59 -5.07 6.25 1.41
C TYR A 59 -4.45 6.45 2.80
N LEU A 60 -3.64 7.48 3.03
CA LEU A 60 -3.03 7.76 4.34
C LEU A 60 -3.62 8.97 5.06
N HIS A 61 -4.55 9.71 4.44
CA HIS A 61 -5.10 10.96 4.98
C HIS A 61 -5.86 10.82 6.32
N GLN A 62 -6.25 9.61 6.71
CA GLN A 62 -6.92 9.32 7.98
C GLN A 62 -6.04 8.52 8.95
N THR A 63 -4.79 8.26 8.58
CA THR A 63 -3.86 7.44 9.36
C THR A 63 -3.21 8.31 10.45
N ASN A 64 -3.53 8.07 11.71
CA ASN A 64 -3.21 8.94 12.84
C ASN A 64 -1.72 9.10 13.16
N TYR A 65 -0.86 8.17 12.74
CA TYR A 65 0.59 8.26 12.89
C TYR A 65 1.27 8.99 11.73
N ILE A 66 0.50 9.50 10.76
CA ILE A 66 0.96 10.36 9.66
C ILE A 66 0.50 11.78 9.91
N ASP A 67 1.43 12.76 9.93
CA ASP A 67 1.12 14.19 10.03
C ASP A 67 0.67 14.75 8.68
N LYS A 68 1.52 14.58 7.67
CA LYS A 68 1.23 15.03 6.30
C LYS A 68 2.00 14.22 5.26
N ILE A 69 1.47 14.21 4.06
CA ILE A 69 2.14 13.68 2.88
C ILE A 69 2.79 14.84 2.12
N ILE A 70 4.06 14.68 1.79
CA ILE A 70 4.82 15.63 0.98
C ILE A 70 5.18 14.94 -0.33
N ASN A 71 4.61 15.42 -1.43
CA ASN A 71 4.85 14.83 -2.73
C ASN A 71 6.22 15.20 -3.28
N LEU A 72 7.04 14.21 -3.55
CA LEU A 72 8.29 14.36 -4.29
C LEU A 72 7.97 14.37 -5.79
N GLU A 73 7.82 15.56 -6.34
CA GLU A 73 7.56 15.81 -7.75
C GLU A 73 8.83 15.56 -8.59
N ARG A 74 9.16 14.29 -8.77
CA ARG A 74 10.33 13.84 -9.50
C ARG A 74 9.99 12.68 -10.42
N ASP A 75 10.23 12.87 -11.70
CA ASP A 75 10.01 11.88 -12.74
C ASP A 75 11.23 11.87 -13.68
N ASN A 76 11.60 10.69 -14.18
CA ASN A 76 12.72 10.55 -15.14
C ASN A 76 12.29 10.90 -16.59
N LYS A 77 10.98 10.92 -16.87
CA LYS A 77 10.44 11.12 -18.22
C LYS A 77 10.00 12.56 -18.49
N ASN A 78 9.54 13.26 -17.46
CA ASN A 78 8.98 14.62 -17.57
C ASN A 78 9.72 15.60 -16.66
N TYR A 79 9.80 16.87 -17.07
CA TYR A 79 10.30 17.90 -16.17
C TYR A 79 9.31 18.11 -15.03
N LYS A 80 9.79 17.93 -13.81
CA LYS A 80 9.03 18.14 -12.57
C LYS A 80 9.81 19.07 -11.63
N LYS A 81 9.10 19.71 -10.72
CA LYS A 81 9.63 20.70 -9.77
C LYS A 81 10.93 20.29 -9.07
N HIS A 82 11.08 19.00 -8.75
CA HIS A 82 12.21 18.46 -7.98
C HIS A 82 13.24 17.71 -8.84
N ASN A 83 13.23 17.89 -10.17
CA ASN A 83 14.20 17.28 -11.08
C ASN A 83 15.50 18.11 -11.18
N GLY A 84 16.59 17.45 -11.55
CA GLY A 84 17.88 18.08 -11.82
C GLY A 84 18.48 18.85 -10.62
N PHE A 85 19.37 19.77 -10.91
CA PHE A 85 20.04 20.61 -9.91
C PHE A 85 19.08 21.66 -9.32
N THR A 86 18.32 22.36 -10.16
CA THR A 86 17.29 23.30 -9.73
C THR A 86 16.27 22.65 -8.81
N GLY A 87 15.93 21.41 -9.05
CA GLY A 87 15.04 20.63 -8.19
C GLY A 87 15.63 20.34 -6.79
N VAL A 88 16.96 20.31 -6.62
CA VAL A 88 17.59 20.28 -5.29
C VAL A 88 17.30 21.56 -4.54
N LEU A 89 17.50 22.70 -5.20
CA LEU A 89 17.26 24.03 -4.59
C LEU A 89 15.78 24.22 -4.23
N ASN A 90 14.88 23.82 -5.11
CA ASN A 90 13.45 23.87 -4.86
C ASN A 90 13.06 23.02 -3.65
N LEU A 91 13.58 21.79 -3.53
CA LEU A 91 13.27 20.91 -2.42
C LEU A 91 13.86 21.43 -1.09
N ILE A 92 15.06 22.01 -1.12
CA ILE A 92 15.64 22.68 0.05
C ILE A 92 14.73 23.84 0.51
N LYS A 93 14.28 24.69 -0.44
CA LYS A 93 13.37 25.80 -0.14
C LYS A 93 12.05 25.31 0.46
N ASP A 94 11.49 24.23 -0.10
CA ASP A 94 10.25 23.66 0.41
C ASP A 94 10.41 23.06 1.81
N LEU A 95 11.48 22.29 2.06
CA LEU A 95 11.71 21.68 3.38
C LEU A 95 12.00 22.70 4.49
N LYS A 96 12.68 23.80 4.17
CA LYS A 96 12.91 24.89 5.16
C LYS A 96 11.62 25.45 5.76
N LYS A 97 10.51 25.45 5.02
CA LYS A 97 9.23 25.98 5.49
C LYS A 97 8.63 25.16 6.64
N TYR A 98 9.01 23.88 6.75
CA TYR A 98 8.44 22.97 7.75
C TYR A 98 9.19 22.99 9.09
N ASN A 99 10.47 23.42 9.12
CA ASN A 99 11.32 23.40 10.31
C ASN A 99 11.33 22.03 11.00
N PHE A 100 11.74 20.99 10.26
CA PHE A 100 11.87 19.65 10.82
C PHE A 100 13.02 19.54 11.81
N ASP A 101 12.80 18.81 12.91
CA ASP A 101 13.82 18.52 13.92
C ASP A 101 14.66 17.31 13.53
N LYS A 102 14.05 16.31 12.90
CA LYS A 102 14.69 15.06 12.50
C LYS A 102 14.26 14.63 11.11
N ILE A 103 15.16 13.93 10.42
CA ILE A 103 14.84 13.29 9.13
C ILE A 103 15.38 11.86 9.07
N PHE A 104 14.54 10.95 8.60
CA PHE A 104 14.86 9.55 8.32
C PHE A 104 14.83 9.32 6.81
N ILE A 105 15.99 9.04 6.21
CA ILE A 105 16.15 8.88 4.77
C ILE A 105 16.33 7.38 4.46
N PHE A 106 15.27 6.72 3.99
CA PHE A 106 15.25 5.29 3.66
C PHE A 106 15.82 5.03 2.25
N ASN A 107 16.94 5.67 1.95
CA ASN A 107 17.72 5.40 0.73
C ASN A 107 19.19 5.85 0.91
N SER A 108 20.07 5.39 0.00
CA SER A 108 21.53 5.65 0.05
C SER A 108 21.96 6.83 -0.84
N SER A 109 21.06 7.74 -1.18
CA SER A 109 21.33 8.85 -2.10
C SER A 109 21.98 10.04 -1.39
N LEU A 110 23.18 10.41 -1.79
CA LEU A 110 23.86 11.63 -1.33
C LEU A 110 23.00 12.89 -1.54
N ARG A 111 22.21 12.93 -2.61
CA ARG A 111 21.29 14.04 -2.91
C ARG A 111 20.39 14.38 -1.72
N PHE A 112 19.72 13.41 -1.12
CA PHE A 112 18.80 13.66 0.00
C PHE A 112 19.55 14.05 1.27
N ASN A 113 20.77 13.53 1.48
CA ASN A 113 21.63 13.98 2.58
C ASN A 113 21.97 15.46 2.47
N LEU A 114 22.44 15.90 1.30
CA LEU A 114 22.75 17.29 1.04
C LEU A 114 21.51 18.19 1.21
N ILE A 115 20.38 17.78 0.66
CA ILE A 115 19.10 18.50 0.83
C ILE A 115 18.78 18.69 2.31
N ALA A 116 18.87 17.63 3.12
CA ALA A 116 18.60 17.69 4.55
C ALA A 116 19.54 18.69 5.27
N ARG A 117 20.84 18.61 4.99
CA ARG A 117 21.86 19.53 5.56
C ARG A 117 21.60 20.98 5.18
N PHE A 118 21.38 21.26 3.89
CA PHE A 118 21.10 22.62 3.42
C PHE A 118 19.72 23.14 3.83
N SER A 119 18.81 22.25 4.19
CA SER A 119 17.53 22.60 4.82
C SER A 119 17.66 22.90 6.31
N LYS A 120 18.88 22.77 6.89
CA LYS A 120 19.19 23.01 8.31
C LYS A 120 18.42 22.07 9.26
N ILE A 121 18.17 20.82 8.85
CA ILE A 121 17.56 19.82 9.73
C ILE A 121 18.64 19.31 10.69
N PRO A 122 18.46 19.42 12.02
CA PRO A 122 19.54 19.14 12.99
C PRO A 122 19.96 17.67 13.01
N GLU A 123 19.01 16.74 13.01
CA GLU A 123 19.29 15.33 13.15
C GLU A 123 18.94 14.57 11.86
N ILE A 124 19.97 13.97 11.24
CA ILE A 124 19.85 13.26 9.96
C ILE A 124 20.22 11.79 10.15
N TYR A 125 19.27 10.91 9.94
CA TYR A 125 19.44 9.46 9.91
C TYR A 125 19.25 8.98 8.48
N GLN A 126 20.20 8.20 7.96
CA GLN A 126 20.17 7.72 6.57
C GLN A 126 20.77 6.33 6.45
N TYR A 127 20.33 5.57 5.44
CA TYR A 127 21.03 4.37 4.98
C TYR A 127 22.48 4.69 4.61
N PRO A 128 23.41 3.72 4.72
CA PRO A 128 24.79 3.91 4.29
C PRO A 128 24.84 4.47 2.86
N LEU A 129 25.63 5.55 2.70
CA LEU A 129 25.79 6.21 1.39
C LEU A 129 26.44 5.24 0.41
N PHE A 130 26.07 5.36 -0.88
CA PHE A 130 26.61 4.58 -2.00
C PHE A 130 26.35 3.06 -1.95
N ASN A 131 25.69 2.54 -0.91
CA ASN A 131 25.30 1.15 -0.84
C ASN A 131 23.98 0.92 -1.61
N LYS A 132 24.08 0.56 -2.91
CA LYS A 132 22.92 0.26 -3.76
C LYS A 132 22.66 -1.23 -3.91
N LYS A 133 23.59 -2.10 -3.49
CA LYS A 133 23.46 -3.56 -3.65
C LYS A 133 22.57 -4.14 -2.56
N ASN A 134 21.70 -5.07 -2.93
CA ASN A 134 20.87 -5.90 -2.02
C ASN A 134 20.07 -5.12 -0.98
N GLN A 135 19.42 -4.02 -1.39
CA GLN A 135 18.49 -3.29 -0.51
C GLN A 135 17.16 -4.06 -0.40
N HIS A 136 17.16 -5.14 0.38
CA HIS A 136 15.95 -5.89 0.68
C HIS A 136 14.92 -4.97 1.34
N ILE A 137 13.71 -4.90 0.75
CA ILE A 137 12.70 -3.90 1.08
C ILE A 137 12.23 -3.95 2.55
N ILE A 138 12.34 -5.10 3.20
CA ILE A 138 11.93 -5.32 4.59
C ILE A 138 13.14 -5.35 5.54
N ASN A 139 14.19 -6.09 5.20
CA ASN A 139 15.30 -6.33 6.13
C ASN A 139 16.16 -5.08 6.33
N LEU A 140 16.35 -4.28 5.28
CA LEU A 140 17.19 -3.09 5.38
C LEU A 140 16.60 -2.01 6.30
N PRO A 141 15.31 -1.62 6.19
CA PRO A 141 14.72 -0.68 7.14
C PRO A 141 14.65 -1.23 8.56
N LYS A 142 14.41 -2.54 8.77
CA LYS A 142 14.49 -3.18 10.11
C LYS A 142 15.87 -2.99 10.72
N LYS A 143 16.92 -3.38 9.97
CA LYS A 143 18.31 -3.23 10.41
C LYS A 143 18.65 -1.77 10.69
N PHE A 144 18.26 -0.86 9.81
CA PHE A 144 18.54 0.57 9.96
C PHE A 144 17.94 1.15 11.25
N LEU A 145 16.68 0.84 11.57
CA LEU A 145 16.05 1.33 12.80
C LEU A 145 16.64 0.65 14.05
N LYS A 146 17.01 -0.63 13.95
CA LYS A 146 17.71 -1.33 15.04
C LYS A 146 19.08 -0.70 15.32
N ASP A 147 19.90 -0.52 14.28
CA ASP A 147 21.27 -0.02 14.42
C ASP A 147 21.30 1.46 14.89
N LYS A 148 20.36 2.29 14.42
CA LYS A 148 20.37 3.73 14.71
C LYS A 148 19.58 4.12 15.96
N LEU A 149 18.55 3.37 16.32
CA LEU A 149 17.61 3.75 17.37
C LEU A 149 17.37 2.65 18.42
N ASN A 150 18.00 1.48 18.28
CA ASN A 150 17.71 0.27 19.03
C ASN A 150 16.19 -0.08 19.00
N LEU A 151 15.57 0.06 17.83
CA LEU A 151 14.13 -0.11 17.63
C LEU A 151 13.84 -1.35 16.79
N ASP A 152 13.17 -2.33 17.39
CA ASP A 152 12.68 -3.51 16.69
C ASP A 152 11.29 -3.25 16.09
N VAL A 153 11.06 -3.75 14.87
CA VAL A 153 9.79 -3.56 14.15
C VAL A 153 9.25 -4.91 13.70
N TYR A 154 8.13 -5.31 14.30
CA TYR A 154 7.45 -6.59 14.03
C TYR A 154 6.01 -6.42 13.56
N GLU A 155 5.49 -5.18 13.54
CA GLU A 155 4.10 -4.88 13.19
C GLU A 155 3.84 -5.08 11.71
N ASN A 156 2.58 -5.42 11.38
CA ASN A 156 2.09 -5.38 10.01
C ASN A 156 1.82 -3.94 9.57
N PRO A 157 1.88 -3.65 8.26
CA PRO A 157 1.37 -2.40 7.72
C PRO A 157 -0.10 -2.21 8.08
N GLU A 158 -0.47 -0.98 8.43
CA GLU A 158 -1.84 -0.61 8.80
C GLU A 158 -2.23 0.71 8.14
N ILE A 159 -3.41 0.72 7.52
CA ILE A 159 -4.10 1.92 7.03
C ILE A 159 -5.36 2.09 7.87
N GLN A 160 -5.64 3.33 8.27
CA GLN A 160 -6.83 3.67 9.02
C GLN A 160 -7.81 4.46 8.14
N ILE A 161 -9.07 4.14 8.28
CA ILE A 161 -10.18 4.92 7.72
C ILE A 161 -11.19 5.22 8.83
N ASN A 162 -11.93 6.30 8.65
CA ASN A 162 -12.99 6.65 9.60
C ASN A 162 -14.19 5.70 9.43
N ASP A 163 -14.51 4.97 10.48
CA ASP A 163 -15.62 4.01 10.48
C ASP A 163 -16.99 4.67 10.23
N SER A 164 -17.12 5.99 10.46
CA SER A 164 -18.33 6.75 10.12
C SER A 164 -18.67 6.74 8.62
N LEU A 165 -17.71 6.39 7.76
CA LEU A 165 -17.92 6.24 6.31
C LEU A 165 -18.63 4.92 5.95
N LEU A 166 -18.58 3.91 6.82
CA LEU A 166 -19.04 2.56 6.49
C LEU A 166 -20.56 2.47 6.31
N PRO A 167 -21.43 3.09 7.16
CA PRO A 167 -22.89 3.03 6.95
C PRO A 167 -23.32 3.57 5.59
N GLN A 168 -22.83 4.75 5.21
CA GLN A 168 -23.13 5.35 3.91
C GLN A 168 -22.59 4.49 2.74
N THR A 169 -21.41 3.88 2.91
CA THR A 169 -20.83 2.98 1.91
C THR A 169 -21.70 1.73 1.72
N ILE A 170 -22.14 1.13 2.80
CA ILE A 170 -23.00 -0.06 2.80
C ILE A 170 -24.30 0.22 2.02
N GLU A 171 -24.93 1.36 2.31
CA GLU A 171 -26.15 1.79 1.65
C GLU A 171 -25.93 2.06 0.14
N LYS A 172 -24.95 2.93 -0.20
CA LYS A 172 -24.65 3.34 -1.57
C LYS A 172 -24.32 2.15 -2.48
N PHE A 173 -23.52 1.21 -1.99
CA PHE A 173 -23.07 0.04 -2.78
C PHE A 173 -23.92 -1.21 -2.53
N LYS A 174 -25.02 -1.08 -1.76
CA LYS A 174 -25.94 -2.20 -1.43
C LYS A 174 -25.16 -3.43 -0.93
N ILE A 175 -24.25 -3.18 0.03
CA ILE A 175 -23.42 -4.23 0.64
C ILE A 175 -24.29 -5.01 1.62
N ASP A 176 -24.57 -6.27 1.31
CA ASP A 176 -25.40 -7.14 2.13
C ASP A 176 -24.52 -7.91 3.13
N LYS A 177 -24.65 -7.63 4.42
CA LYS A 177 -23.91 -8.33 5.47
C LYS A 177 -24.27 -9.81 5.61
N GLY A 178 -25.41 -10.24 5.07
CA GLY A 178 -25.83 -11.65 4.99
C GLY A 178 -25.17 -12.42 3.84
N LYS A 179 -24.41 -11.75 3.00
CA LYS A 179 -23.66 -12.34 1.90
C LYS A 179 -22.16 -12.23 2.14
N LEU A 180 -21.41 -13.11 1.51
CA LEU A 180 -19.95 -12.99 1.47
C LEU A 180 -19.57 -11.89 0.45
N ASN A 181 -19.01 -10.79 0.93
CA ASN A 181 -18.55 -9.68 0.10
C ASN A 181 -17.07 -9.85 -0.19
N ILE A 182 -16.70 -9.97 -1.46
CA ILE A 182 -15.33 -10.29 -1.89
C ILE A 182 -14.82 -9.18 -2.81
N LEU A 183 -13.67 -8.61 -2.49
CA LEU A 183 -12.93 -7.77 -3.43
C LEU A 183 -12.17 -8.64 -4.42
N LEU A 184 -12.32 -8.38 -5.71
CA LEU A 184 -11.48 -8.95 -6.77
C LEU A 184 -10.57 -7.85 -7.34
N GLY A 185 -9.30 -7.85 -6.96
CA GLY A 185 -8.29 -6.94 -7.50
C GLY A 185 -7.69 -7.50 -8.79
N ILE A 186 -8.40 -7.29 -9.89
CA ILE A 186 -8.09 -7.90 -11.20
C ILE A 186 -7.05 -7.13 -12.01
N GLY A 187 -6.70 -5.90 -11.60
CA GLY A 187 -5.68 -5.09 -12.24
C GLY A 187 -4.23 -5.50 -11.88
N GLY A 188 -3.27 -4.88 -12.54
CA GLY A 188 -1.84 -5.10 -12.28
C GLY A 188 -0.95 -4.19 -13.13
N SER A 189 0.18 -3.74 -12.59
CA SER A 189 1.09 -2.77 -13.22
C SER A 189 1.80 -3.27 -14.49
N GLY A 190 1.60 -4.51 -14.86
CA GLY A 190 2.17 -5.10 -16.08
C GLY A 190 1.35 -6.30 -16.56
N PRO A 191 1.38 -6.61 -17.86
CA PRO A 191 0.58 -7.68 -18.45
C PRO A 191 0.92 -9.07 -17.90
N THR A 192 2.14 -9.27 -17.40
CA THR A 192 2.61 -10.55 -16.82
C THR A 192 2.01 -10.85 -15.44
N LYS A 193 1.50 -9.80 -14.75
CA LYS A 193 0.87 -9.92 -13.44
C LYS A 193 -0.67 -10.02 -13.50
N ARG A 194 -1.27 -9.79 -14.66
CA ARG A 194 -2.72 -9.80 -14.85
C ARG A 194 -3.19 -11.22 -15.12
N ILE A 195 -3.78 -11.83 -14.10
CA ILE A 195 -4.37 -13.16 -14.21
C ILE A 195 -5.58 -13.10 -15.15
N PRO A 196 -5.75 -14.06 -16.08
CA PRO A 196 -6.83 -14.07 -17.04
C PRO A 196 -8.22 -14.08 -16.39
N ALA A 197 -9.20 -13.46 -17.04
CA ALA A 197 -10.60 -13.44 -16.59
C ALA A 197 -11.17 -14.85 -16.36
N LYS A 198 -10.82 -15.83 -17.21
CA LYS A 198 -11.24 -17.24 -17.06
C LYS A 198 -10.92 -17.83 -15.68
N THR A 199 -9.79 -17.44 -15.06
CA THR A 199 -9.43 -17.91 -13.72
C THR A 199 -10.35 -17.31 -12.67
N PHE A 200 -10.64 -16.02 -12.73
CA PHE A 200 -11.59 -15.35 -11.82
C PHE A 200 -13.00 -15.89 -12.00
N LEU A 201 -13.47 -16.09 -13.24
CA LEU A 201 -14.78 -16.65 -13.53
C LEU A 201 -14.96 -18.06 -12.95
N ASN A 202 -13.93 -18.90 -13.04
CA ASN A 202 -13.94 -20.22 -12.42
C ASN A 202 -14.05 -20.14 -10.88
N VAL A 203 -13.29 -19.24 -10.26
CA VAL A 203 -13.37 -19.00 -8.81
C VAL A 203 -14.75 -18.49 -8.40
N ILE A 204 -15.31 -17.52 -9.11
CA ILE A 204 -16.66 -16.98 -8.89
C ILE A 204 -17.69 -18.10 -8.94
N GLU A 205 -17.66 -18.94 -9.98
CA GLU A 205 -18.59 -20.05 -10.13
C GLU A 205 -18.53 -21.05 -8.97
N ARG A 206 -17.33 -21.42 -8.55
CA ARG A 206 -17.12 -22.36 -7.43
C ARG A 206 -17.65 -21.80 -6.11
N ILE A 207 -17.41 -20.52 -5.84
CA ILE A 207 -17.87 -19.86 -4.61
C ILE A 207 -19.40 -19.77 -4.60
N LEU A 208 -20.02 -19.32 -5.71
CA LEU A 208 -21.48 -19.16 -5.82
C LEU A 208 -22.24 -20.47 -5.67
N LYS A 209 -21.64 -21.62 -5.99
CA LYS A 209 -22.21 -22.95 -5.72
C LYS A 209 -22.29 -23.29 -4.22
N LYS A 210 -21.50 -22.60 -3.37
CA LYS A 210 -21.40 -22.87 -1.93
C LYS A 210 -22.03 -21.79 -1.06
N LYS A 211 -21.86 -20.50 -1.43
CA LYS A 211 -22.25 -19.36 -0.61
C LYS A 211 -22.84 -18.24 -1.48
N LYS A 212 -23.83 -17.51 -0.94
CA LYS A 212 -24.31 -16.28 -1.58
C LYS A 212 -23.23 -15.21 -1.47
N CYS A 213 -22.77 -14.68 -2.61
CA CYS A 213 -21.65 -13.73 -2.66
C CYS A 213 -21.97 -12.50 -3.50
N LYS A 214 -21.28 -11.42 -3.21
CA LYS A 214 -21.16 -10.23 -4.05
C LYS A 214 -19.67 -9.94 -4.28
N PHE A 215 -19.31 -9.61 -5.51
CA PHE A 215 -17.94 -9.35 -5.93
C PHE A 215 -17.77 -7.89 -6.31
N PHE A 216 -16.74 -7.24 -5.77
CA PHE A 216 -16.35 -5.87 -6.07
C PHE A 216 -15.09 -5.90 -6.93
N LEU A 217 -15.20 -5.51 -8.20
CA LEU A 217 -14.12 -5.61 -9.20
C LEU A 217 -13.26 -4.34 -9.19
N ALA A 218 -12.06 -4.43 -8.66
CA ALA A 218 -11.13 -3.31 -8.56
C ALA A 218 -10.00 -3.43 -9.58
N THR A 219 -9.84 -2.39 -10.41
CA THR A 219 -8.84 -2.33 -11.48
C THR A 219 -8.53 -0.89 -11.87
N GLY A 220 -7.49 -0.69 -12.69
CA GLY A 220 -7.17 0.59 -13.31
C GLY A 220 -7.88 0.83 -14.64
N LYS A 221 -7.45 1.87 -15.35
CA LYS A 221 -8.02 2.27 -16.66
C LYS A 221 -7.16 1.83 -17.86
N ASP A 222 -6.13 1.02 -17.63
CA ASP A 222 -5.36 0.45 -18.74
C ASP A 222 -6.22 -0.49 -19.58
N SER A 223 -6.04 -0.47 -20.91
CA SER A 223 -6.87 -1.23 -21.84
C SER A 223 -6.87 -2.74 -21.56
N GLY A 224 -5.72 -3.32 -21.21
CA GLY A 224 -5.64 -4.73 -20.88
C GLY A 224 -6.33 -5.09 -19.56
N GLU A 225 -6.40 -4.16 -18.60
CA GLU A 225 -7.18 -4.33 -17.36
C GLU A 225 -8.69 -4.24 -17.64
N GLN A 226 -9.09 -3.30 -18.50
CA GLN A 226 -10.49 -3.13 -18.90
C GLN A 226 -11.03 -4.31 -19.70
N LEU A 227 -10.18 -5.00 -20.51
CA LEU A 227 -10.57 -6.23 -21.17
C LEU A 227 -10.97 -7.32 -20.17
N ILE A 228 -10.16 -7.54 -19.12
CA ILE A 228 -10.47 -8.51 -18.06
C ILE A 228 -11.75 -8.13 -17.32
N LEU A 229 -11.93 -6.84 -17.00
CA LEU A 229 -13.14 -6.34 -16.33
C LEU A 229 -14.38 -6.61 -17.15
N ASN A 230 -14.36 -6.25 -18.45
CA ASN A 230 -15.52 -6.43 -19.34
C ASN A 230 -15.84 -7.90 -19.54
N GLU A 231 -14.85 -8.77 -19.74
CA GLU A 231 -15.08 -10.22 -19.86
C GLU A 231 -15.79 -10.81 -18.63
N ILE A 232 -15.48 -10.32 -17.41
CA ILE A 232 -16.17 -10.74 -16.19
C ILE A 232 -17.60 -10.16 -16.16
N LEU A 233 -17.79 -8.90 -16.51
CA LEU A 233 -19.10 -8.24 -16.49
C LEU A 233 -20.05 -8.71 -17.59
N ASP A 234 -19.54 -9.21 -18.71
CA ASP A 234 -20.33 -9.79 -19.80
C ASP A 234 -20.71 -11.26 -19.55
N SER A 235 -20.21 -11.85 -18.45
CA SER A 235 -20.49 -13.23 -18.08
C SER A 235 -21.88 -13.40 -17.45
N LYS A 236 -22.30 -14.66 -17.28
CA LYS A 236 -23.53 -15.02 -16.53
C LYS A 236 -23.52 -14.59 -15.06
N PHE A 237 -22.39 -14.12 -14.52
CA PHE A 237 -22.22 -13.70 -13.14
C PHE A 237 -22.31 -12.18 -12.94
N LYS A 238 -22.65 -11.40 -13.98
CA LYS A 238 -22.71 -9.94 -13.96
C LYS A 238 -23.53 -9.38 -12.79
N ASP A 239 -24.65 -10.00 -12.45
CA ASP A 239 -25.53 -9.52 -11.39
C ASP A 239 -24.95 -9.70 -9.97
N ASN A 240 -23.91 -10.52 -9.83
CA ASN A 240 -23.15 -10.70 -8.60
C ASN A 240 -21.94 -9.75 -8.51
N CYS A 241 -21.62 -9.05 -9.60
CA CYS A 241 -20.41 -8.24 -9.75
C CYS A 241 -20.72 -6.74 -9.73
N HIS A 242 -19.87 -5.98 -9.07
CA HIS A 242 -19.95 -4.52 -9.04
C HIS A 242 -18.59 -3.91 -9.40
N ARG A 243 -18.54 -3.09 -10.45
CA ARG A 243 -17.31 -2.43 -10.89
C ARG A 243 -16.90 -1.27 -9.99
N LEU A 244 -15.61 -1.11 -9.74
CA LEU A 244 -15.03 -0.03 -8.93
C LEU A 244 -14.03 0.85 -9.69
N ASP A 245 -13.81 0.60 -10.97
CA ASP A 245 -12.77 1.26 -11.78
C ASP A 245 -13.02 2.76 -12.04
N ASP A 246 -14.25 3.24 -11.81
CA ASP A 246 -14.58 4.68 -11.87
C ASP A 246 -14.32 5.42 -10.54
N LEU A 247 -13.98 4.69 -9.48
CA LEU A 247 -13.71 5.25 -8.18
C LEU A 247 -12.22 5.58 -8.00
N THR A 248 -11.95 6.62 -7.22
CA THR A 248 -10.61 6.88 -6.71
C THR A 248 -10.22 5.83 -5.66
N ILE A 249 -8.92 5.72 -5.36
CA ILE A 249 -8.45 4.85 -4.26
C ILE A 249 -9.15 5.23 -2.96
N LYS A 250 -9.25 6.52 -2.66
CA LYS A 250 -9.90 7.04 -1.45
C LYS A 250 -11.35 6.56 -1.31
N GLU A 251 -12.12 6.57 -2.40
CA GLU A 251 -13.51 6.11 -2.42
C GLU A 251 -13.62 4.59 -2.34
N THR A 252 -12.60 3.86 -2.79
CA THR A 252 -12.58 2.39 -2.76
C THR A 252 -12.26 1.83 -1.36
N LEU A 253 -11.49 2.55 -0.52
CA LEU A 253 -11.08 2.05 0.80
C LEU A 253 -12.25 1.62 1.70
N PRO A 254 -13.33 2.41 1.87
CA PRO A 254 -14.46 1.99 2.70
C PRO A 254 -15.16 0.72 2.17
N ILE A 255 -15.21 0.55 0.84
CA ILE A 255 -15.77 -0.66 0.21
C ILE A 255 -14.89 -1.88 0.55
N ILE A 256 -13.56 -1.75 0.39
CA ILE A 256 -12.61 -2.79 0.78
C ILE A 256 -12.81 -3.16 2.25
N LYS A 257 -12.95 -2.16 3.14
CA LYS A 257 -13.14 -2.39 4.58
C LYS A 257 -14.42 -3.15 4.90
N CYS A 258 -15.45 -3.06 4.06
CA CYS A 258 -16.68 -3.81 4.16
C CYS A 258 -16.60 -5.22 3.56
N CYS A 259 -15.52 -5.58 2.86
CA CYS A 259 -15.34 -6.92 2.32
C CYS A 259 -14.89 -7.91 3.40
N ASN A 260 -15.33 -9.16 3.28
CA ASN A 260 -14.90 -10.26 4.14
C ASN A 260 -13.53 -10.82 3.73
N LEU A 261 -13.23 -10.74 2.43
CA LEU A 261 -12.04 -11.31 1.79
C LEU A 261 -11.64 -10.47 0.57
N ALA A 262 -10.37 -10.47 0.23
CA ALA A 262 -9.87 -9.96 -1.05
C ALA A 262 -9.12 -11.06 -1.80
N ILE A 263 -9.29 -11.11 -3.12
CA ILE A 263 -8.53 -11.97 -4.04
C ILE A 263 -7.95 -11.04 -5.10
N CYS A 264 -6.65 -10.82 -5.06
CA CYS A 264 -6.02 -9.79 -5.87
C CYS A 264 -4.79 -10.32 -6.60
N ASN A 265 -4.60 -9.86 -7.82
CA ASN A 265 -3.29 -9.92 -8.43
C ASN A 265 -2.25 -9.23 -7.53
N ASP A 266 -0.96 -9.47 -7.73
CA ASP A 266 0.09 -8.65 -7.13
C ASP A 266 -0.01 -7.21 -7.66
N SER A 267 -0.81 -6.42 -6.95
CA SER A 267 -1.20 -5.06 -7.32
C SER A 267 -1.43 -4.18 -6.09
N SER A 268 -1.70 -2.89 -6.31
CA SER A 268 -2.03 -1.96 -5.22
C SER A 268 -3.16 -2.45 -4.32
N PHE A 269 -4.16 -3.14 -4.88
CA PHE A 269 -5.32 -3.60 -4.12
C PHE A 269 -5.01 -4.72 -3.14
N SER A 270 -4.04 -5.61 -3.43
CA SER A 270 -3.59 -6.61 -2.47
C SER A 270 -2.94 -5.98 -1.24
N HIS A 271 -2.12 -4.96 -1.45
CA HIS A 271 -1.47 -4.22 -0.38
C HIS A 271 -2.47 -3.38 0.44
N LEU A 272 -3.38 -2.66 -0.22
CA LEU A 272 -4.42 -1.86 0.43
C LEU A 272 -5.35 -2.73 1.29
N SER A 273 -5.82 -3.85 0.75
CA SER A 273 -6.71 -4.76 1.45
C SER A 273 -6.07 -5.35 2.71
N SER A 274 -4.85 -5.87 2.59
CA SER A 274 -4.13 -6.44 3.73
C SER A 274 -3.81 -5.40 4.80
N ALA A 275 -3.47 -4.16 4.39
CA ALA A 275 -3.20 -3.06 5.32
C ALA A 275 -4.47 -2.51 6.01
N LEU A 276 -5.65 -2.68 5.41
CA LEU A 276 -6.96 -2.44 6.03
C LEU A 276 -7.41 -3.59 6.95
N GLY A 277 -6.60 -4.64 7.09
CA GLY A 277 -6.87 -5.80 7.94
C GLY A 277 -7.72 -6.88 7.28
N ILE A 278 -8.01 -6.78 5.97
CA ILE A 278 -8.77 -7.78 5.24
C ILE A 278 -7.87 -8.96 4.86
N LYS A 279 -8.32 -10.19 5.12
CA LYS A 279 -7.66 -11.41 4.65
C LYS A 279 -7.58 -11.34 3.12
N THR A 280 -6.37 -11.47 2.56
CA THR A 280 -6.10 -11.20 1.14
C THR A 280 -5.36 -12.36 0.50
N ILE A 281 -5.99 -13.03 -0.43
CA ILE A 281 -5.32 -14.00 -1.30
C ILE A 281 -4.61 -13.22 -2.40
N THR A 282 -3.28 -13.32 -2.46
CA THR A 282 -2.46 -12.61 -3.43
C THR A 282 -1.97 -13.56 -4.51
N LEU A 283 -2.35 -13.30 -5.77
CA LEU A 283 -1.99 -14.12 -6.92
C LEU A 283 -0.62 -13.67 -7.44
N MET A 284 0.40 -14.43 -7.09
CA MET A 284 1.82 -14.10 -7.36
C MET A 284 2.29 -14.79 -8.63
N ALA A 285 2.22 -14.11 -9.77
CA ALA A 285 2.52 -14.71 -11.08
C ALA A 285 3.92 -14.37 -11.63
N ASP A 286 4.48 -13.20 -11.29
CA ASP A 286 5.70 -12.68 -11.92
C ASP A 286 6.42 -11.61 -11.05
N THR A 287 6.35 -11.74 -9.74
CA THR A 287 7.00 -10.83 -8.78
C THR A 287 7.50 -11.64 -7.59
N PRO A 288 8.66 -11.28 -7.02
CA PRO A 288 9.21 -11.96 -5.86
C PRO A 288 8.18 -12.15 -4.74
N LEU A 289 8.11 -13.35 -4.20
CA LEU A 289 7.10 -13.78 -3.24
C LEU A 289 7.00 -12.87 -2.01
N ILE A 290 8.10 -12.18 -1.65
CA ILE A 290 8.14 -11.23 -0.53
C ILE A 290 7.09 -10.12 -0.65
N TYR A 291 6.66 -9.76 -1.85
CA TYR A 291 5.61 -8.74 -2.04
C TYR A 291 4.20 -9.26 -1.77
N GLY A 292 4.01 -10.58 -1.70
CA GLY A 292 2.72 -11.23 -1.45
C GLY A 292 2.59 -11.89 -0.08
N ASN A 293 3.62 -11.86 0.79
CA ASN A 293 3.62 -12.58 2.07
C ASN A 293 4.24 -11.82 3.25
N TYR A 294 4.44 -10.51 3.14
CA TYR A 294 5.08 -9.69 4.20
C TYR A 294 4.11 -9.29 5.33
N ASN A 295 2.83 -9.55 5.18
CA ASN A 295 1.76 -9.21 6.11
C ASN A 295 0.99 -10.49 6.49
N SER A 296 0.69 -10.68 7.76
CA SER A 296 -0.07 -11.86 8.26
C SER A 296 -1.49 -11.99 7.68
N LYS A 297 -2.00 -10.97 7.01
CA LYS A 297 -3.27 -10.99 6.28
C LYS A 297 -3.12 -11.41 4.81
N MET A 298 -1.90 -11.66 4.32
CA MET A 298 -1.64 -12.06 2.94
C MET A 298 -1.40 -13.57 2.84
N PHE A 299 -2.07 -14.18 1.87
CA PHE A 299 -2.04 -15.61 1.58
C PHE A 299 -1.65 -15.80 0.11
N PRO A 300 -0.37 -15.98 -0.22
CA PRO A 300 0.06 -16.06 -1.61
C PRO A 300 -0.36 -17.37 -2.27
N ILE A 301 -0.81 -17.27 -3.52
CA ILE A 301 -0.97 -18.38 -4.45
C ILE A 301 0.03 -18.19 -5.57
N ILE A 302 0.86 -19.21 -5.82
CA ILE A 302 1.88 -19.22 -6.86
C ILE A 302 1.48 -20.17 -7.99
N PRO A 303 2.09 -20.03 -9.18
CA PRO A 303 1.81 -20.87 -10.33
C PRO A 303 2.07 -22.36 -10.05
N ASP A 304 1.26 -23.24 -10.66
CA ASP A 304 1.47 -24.68 -10.55
C ASP A 304 2.83 -25.09 -11.11
N GLY A 305 3.55 -25.93 -10.33
CA GLY A 305 4.88 -26.39 -10.67
C GLY A 305 6.02 -25.50 -10.18
N GLU A 306 5.71 -24.30 -9.63
CA GLU A 306 6.73 -23.41 -9.07
C GLU A 306 6.86 -23.60 -7.56
N ILE A 307 8.09 -23.46 -7.04
CA ILE A 307 8.39 -23.47 -5.60
C ILE A 307 8.44 -22.04 -5.06
N THR A 308 8.85 -21.10 -5.89
CA THR A 308 8.89 -19.66 -5.60
C THR A 308 8.55 -18.87 -6.86
N VAL A 309 8.37 -17.56 -6.71
CA VAL A 309 8.13 -16.63 -7.83
C VAL A 309 9.15 -15.51 -7.76
N GLU A 310 9.72 -15.20 -8.91
CA GLU A 310 10.62 -14.08 -9.12
C GLU A 310 10.18 -13.27 -10.35
N HIS A 311 10.90 -12.18 -10.65
CA HIS A 311 10.70 -11.48 -11.92
C HIS A 311 11.01 -12.40 -13.10
N ASN A 312 10.17 -12.38 -14.12
CA ASN A 312 10.24 -13.25 -15.32
C ASN A 312 9.81 -14.72 -15.10
N THR A 313 9.12 -15.03 -14.00
CA THR A 313 8.45 -16.34 -13.84
C THR A 313 7.35 -16.55 -14.88
N LEU A 314 6.65 -15.47 -15.29
CA LEU A 314 5.61 -15.45 -16.34
C LEU A 314 4.48 -16.47 -16.12
N GLY A 315 4.14 -16.74 -14.85
CA GLY A 315 3.29 -17.86 -14.44
C GLY A 315 1.78 -17.57 -14.43
N LYS A 316 1.30 -16.45 -14.98
CA LYS A 316 -0.11 -16.02 -14.85
C LYS A 316 -1.14 -17.05 -15.34
N GLU A 317 -0.84 -17.81 -16.40
CA GLU A 317 -1.72 -18.84 -16.93
C GLU A 317 -1.74 -20.12 -16.08
N LYS A 318 -0.76 -20.31 -15.21
CA LYS A 318 -0.62 -21.45 -14.31
C LYS A 318 -1.17 -21.20 -12.92
N ILE A 319 -1.77 -20.04 -12.66
CA ILE A 319 -2.49 -19.79 -11.40
C ILE A 319 -3.76 -20.64 -11.37
N ASN A 320 -3.80 -21.59 -10.44
CA ASN A 320 -4.83 -22.61 -10.37
C ASN A 320 -6.07 -22.10 -9.60
N PRO A 321 -7.26 -21.98 -10.22
CA PRO A 321 -8.48 -21.54 -9.57
C PRO A 321 -8.94 -22.47 -8.44
N GLU A 322 -8.60 -23.75 -8.49
CA GLU A 322 -8.94 -24.70 -7.42
C GLU A 322 -8.13 -24.42 -6.15
N LYS A 323 -6.83 -24.11 -6.29
CA LYS A 323 -6.01 -23.69 -5.15
C LYS A 323 -6.52 -22.39 -4.53
N ILE A 324 -6.98 -21.44 -5.35
CA ILE A 324 -7.62 -20.21 -4.86
C ILE A 324 -8.87 -20.56 -4.06
N PHE A 325 -9.76 -21.38 -4.63
CA PHE A 325 -10.99 -21.78 -3.98
C PHE A 325 -10.74 -22.51 -2.65
N ASN A 326 -9.84 -23.48 -2.62
CA ASN A 326 -9.48 -24.20 -1.39
C ASN A 326 -8.94 -23.26 -0.32
N LYS A 327 -8.09 -22.28 -0.70
CA LYS A 327 -7.60 -21.27 0.22
C LYS A 327 -8.72 -20.34 0.74
N ILE A 328 -9.74 -20.03 -0.08
CA ILE A 328 -10.91 -19.28 0.37
C ILE A 328 -11.65 -20.04 1.48
N ILE A 329 -11.92 -21.32 1.25
CA ILE A 329 -12.62 -22.16 2.26
C ILE A 329 -11.83 -22.21 3.56
N GLU A 330 -10.52 -22.48 3.50
CA GLU A 330 -9.63 -22.48 4.68
C GLU A 330 -9.67 -21.16 5.48
N ILE A 331 -9.81 -20.02 4.78
CA ILE A 331 -9.76 -18.69 5.40
C ILE A 331 -11.10 -18.31 6.03
N ILE A 332 -12.24 -18.72 5.45
CA ILE A 332 -13.58 -18.25 5.86
C ILE A 332 -14.32 -19.19 6.80
N ASP A 333 -13.95 -20.46 6.85
CA ASP A 333 -14.44 -21.43 7.82
C ASP A 333 -13.60 -21.39 9.10
#